data_18523a97b5cfe95598daba475600c2bc
#
_entry.id   18523a97b5cfe95598daba475600c2bc
#
_cell.length_a   1.000
_cell.length_b   1.000
_cell.length_c   1.000
_cell.angle_alpha   90.00
_cell.angle_beta   90.00
_cell.angle_gamma   90.00
#
_symmetry.space_group_name_H-M   'P 1'
#
loop_
_entity.id
_entity.type
_entity.pdbx_description
1 polymer ?
#
loop_
_entity_poly.entity_id
_entity_poly.type
_entity_poly.pdbx_seq_one_letter_code
_entity_poly.pdbx_strand_id
1 'polypeptide(L)'
;MIDRPTAPPFEQLAAAMHGKPFMVLTGAGISTPSGIPDYRDSEGVRRGRQPMMYQEFLAQPEARRRYWARAMLGWPRIRQARPNAAHQALAQLQAAGRIAGVITQNVDALHDEAGSLEVIELHGSLQRVLCLDCGQRSQRETIQQQLEAHNPYLAGVDAVQAPDGDTLLDPAFEERFQVPHCPYCNGSRLKPDVVFFGENVAAATAARALSAVHEAAGLLVVGSSLMAYSAFRPVSYTHLTLPTTPY
;
A
#
# COMPACT_ATOMS: atom_id res chain seq x y z
N MET A 1 34.94 -19.04 11.62
CA MET A 1 35.16 -17.67 12.15
C MET A 1 34.50 -16.75 11.12
N ILE A 2 33.31 -16.22 11.41
CA ILE A 2 32.64 -15.25 10.52
C ILE A 2 33.27 -13.91 10.86
N ASP A 3 34.02 -13.36 9.91
CA ASP A 3 34.63 -12.03 10.02
C ASP A 3 33.51 -10.99 10.29
N ARG A 4 33.59 -10.30 11.42
CA ARG A 4 32.72 -9.19 11.73
C ARG A 4 33.06 -8.06 10.77
N PRO A 5 32.07 -7.48 10.09
CA PRO A 5 32.34 -6.36 9.18
C PRO A 5 32.97 -5.18 9.94
N THR A 6 34.06 -4.67 9.40
CA THR A 6 34.88 -3.61 10.02
C THR A 6 34.35 -2.19 9.84
N ALA A 7 33.35 -2.00 8.98
CA ALA A 7 32.71 -0.69 8.70
C ALA A 7 31.31 -0.59 9.31
N PRO A 8 30.82 0.62 9.67
CA PRO A 8 29.46 0.83 10.11
C PRO A 8 28.45 0.31 9.08
N PRO A 9 27.26 -0.21 9.49
CA PRO A 9 26.31 -0.83 8.58
C PRO A 9 25.90 0.04 7.38
N PHE A 10 25.79 1.35 7.58
CA PHE A 10 25.41 2.26 6.49
C PHE A 10 26.53 2.48 5.45
N GLU A 11 27.80 2.45 5.85
CA GLU A 11 28.94 2.54 4.92
C GLU A 11 29.04 1.27 4.06
N GLN A 12 28.74 0.12 4.63
CA GLN A 12 28.67 -1.13 3.89
C GLN A 12 27.54 -1.10 2.88
N LEU A 13 26.36 -0.58 3.25
CA LEU A 13 25.24 -0.39 2.33
C LEU A 13 25.62 0.58 1.21
N ALA A 14 26.19 1.72 1.54
CA ALA A 14 26.64 2.71 0.57
C ALA A 14 27.67 2.12 -0.41
N ALA A 15 28.64 1.34 0.10
CA ALA A 15 29.62 0.65 -0.73
C ALA A 15 28.97 -0.41 -1.65
N ALA A 16 28.00 -1.17 -1.13
CA ALA A 16 27.26 -2.16 -1.93
C ALA A 16 26.44 -1.52 -3.07
N MET A 17 25.97 -0.28 -2.87
CA MET A 17 25.19 0.47 -3.86
C MET A 17 26.07 1.23 -4.87
N HIS A 18 27.41 1.03 -4.86
CA HIS A 18 28.28 1.53 -5.93
C HIS A 18 28.18 0.63 -7.17
N GLY A 19 27.99 1.24 -8.34
CA GLY A 19 27.92 0.54 -9.61
C GLY A 19 26.50 0.51 -10.19
N LYS A 20 25.94 -0.68 -10.44
CA LYS A 20 24.57 -0.81 -10.99
C LYS A 20 23.50 -0.44 -9.94
N PRO A 21 22.38 0.17 -10.36
CA PRO A 21 21.32 0.57 -9.43
C PRO A 21 20.61 -0.63 -8.79
N PHE A 22 20.18 -0.44 -7.55
CA PHE A 22 19.35 -1.41 -6.80
C PHE A 22 17.87 -1.17 -7.07
N MET A 23 17.07 -2.21 -6.97
CA MET A 23 15.62 -2.10 -6.82
C MET A 23 15.26 -1.97 -5.35
N VAL A 24 14.23 -1.17 -5.03
CA VAL A 24 13.76 -1.01 -3.65
C VAL A 24 12.39 -1.65 -3.49
N LEU A 25 12.19 -2.43 -2.42
CA LEU A 25 10.88 -2.95 -2.02
C LEU A 25 10.47 -2.29 -0.71
N THR A 26 9.30 -1.63 -0.69
CA THR A 26 8.81 -0.95 0.50
C THR A 26 7.51 -1.56 1.03
N GLY A 27 7.28 -1.40 2.34
CA GLY A 27 6.07 -1.83 3.03
C GLY A 27 5.56 -0.77 4.01
N ALA A 28 4.52 -1.08 4.78
CA ALA A 28 3.78 -0.13 5.61
C ALA A 28 4.65 0.64 6.62
N GLY A 29 5.75 0.03 7.10
CA GLY A 29 6.66 0.68 8.04
C GLY A 29 7.34 1.95 7.52
N ILE A 30 7.47 2.15 6.18
CA ILE A 30 8.02 3.39 5.65
C ILE A 30 7.05 4.57 5.81
N SER A 31 5.74 4.31 5.88
CA SER A 31 4.69 5.34 5.94
C SER A 31 4.26 5.69 7.37
N THR A 32 4.77 4.98 8.40
CA THR A 32 4.42 5.28 9.80
C THR A 32 4.81 6.70 10.23
N PRO A 33 5.97 7.26 9.86
CA PRO A 33 6.29 8.66 10.14
C PRO A 33 5.42 9.67 9.38
N SER A 34 4.69 9.23 8.35
CA SER A 34 3.70 10.03 7.61
C SER A 34 2.30 10.00 8.26
N GLY A 35 2.15 9.32 9.40
CA GLY A 35 0.89 9.20 10.13
C GLY A 35 -0.02 8.07 9.65
N ILE A 36 0.44 7.20 8.74
CA ILE A 36 -0.29 6.00 8.31
C ILE A 36 0.20 4.83 9.17
N PRO A 37 -0.66 4.19 9.98
CA PRO A 37 -0.24 3.10 10.84
C PRO A 37 0.17 1.85 10.02
N ASP A 38 1.05 1.04 10.57
CA ASP A 38 1.39 -0.26 10.02
C ASP A 38 0.39 -1.36 10.44
N TYR A 39 0.42 -2.50 9.73
CA TYR A 39 -0.50 -3.62 10.00
C TYR A 39 -0.12 -4.44 11.23
N ARG A 40 1.12 -4.33 11.70
CA ARG A 40 1.67 -5.11 12.79
C ARG A 40 2.50 -4.22 13.70
N ASP A 41 2.54 -4.56 14.98
CA ASP A 41 3.44 -3.92 15.92
C ASP A 41 4.88 -4.48 15.81
N SER A 42 5.76 -4.01 16.69
CA SER A 42 7.16 -4.46 16.76
C SER A 42 7.31 -5.94 17.09
N GLU A 43 6.31 -6.56 17.67
CA GLU A 43 6.27 -7.99 18.02
C GLU A 43 5.66 -8.84 16.87
N GLY A 44 5.27 -8.20 15.76
CA GLY A 44 4.63 -8.85 14.61
C GLY A 44 3.16 -9.17 14.84
N VAL A 45 2.56 -8.71 15.94
CA VAL A 45 1.14 -8.90 16.25
C VAL A 45 0.32 -7.94 15.39
N ARG A 46 -0.74 -8.46 14.80
CA ARG A 46 -1.61 -7.67 13.93
C ARG A 46 -2.38 -6.63 14.73
N ARG A 47 -2.36 -5.38 14.25
CA ARG A 47 -3.17 -4.29 14.78
C ARG A 47 -4.55 -4.29 14.12
N GLY A 48 -5.60 -4.07 14.93
CA GLY A 48 -6.97 -3.89 14.46
C GLY A 48 -7.72 -5.19 14.09
N ARG A 49 -8.87 -5.02 13.44
CA ARG A 49 -9.76 -6.12 13.00
C ARG A 49 -9.20 -6.89 11.80
N GLN A 50 -9.81 -8.04 11.52
CA GLN A 50 -9.54 -8.73 10.25
C GLN A 50 -9.92 -7.80 9.08
N PRO A 51 -9.04 -7.68 8.06
CA PRO A 51 -9.35 -6.88 6.89
C PRO A 51 -10.47 -7.50 6.08
N MET A 52 -11.07 -6.69 5.22
CA MET A 52 -12.04 -7.16 4.24
C MET A 52 -11.41 -8.23 3.34
N MET A 53 -12.06 -9.40 3.28
CA MET A 53 -11.65 -10.47 2.37
C MET A 53 -12.25 -10.24 0.99
N TYR A 54 -11.49 -10.54 -0.05
CA TYR A 54 -11.92 -10.35 -1.45
C TYR A 54 -13.22 -11.06 -1.77
N GLN A 55 -13.33 -12.34 -1.38
CA GLN A 55 -14.52 -13.14 -1.65
C GLN A 55 -15.76 -12.61 -0.92
N GLU A 56 -15.60 -12.12 0.31
CA GLU A 56 -16.68 -11.50 1.06
C GLU A 56 -17.16 -10.22 0.38
N PHE A 57 -16.23 -9.37 -0.04
CA PHE A 57 -16.53 -8.14 -0.76
C PHE A 57 -17.28 -8.39 -2.08
N LEU A 58 -16.89 -9.42 -2.83
CA LEU A 58 -17.57 -9.78 -4.10
C LEU A 58 -18.96 -10.32 -3.87
N ALA A 59 -19.12 -11.24 -2.92
CA ALA A 59 -20.34 -11.99 -2.72
C ALA A 59 -21.46 -11.21 -2.01
N GLN A 60 -21.10 -10.28 -1.10
CA GLN A 60 -22.04 -9.69 -0.15
C GLN A 60 -22.19 -8.17 -0.38
N PRO A 61 -23.38 -7.68 -0.78
CA PRO A 61 -23.67 -6.23 -0.84
C PRO A 61 -23.44 -5.51 0.48
N GLU A 62 -23.76 -6.17 1.61
CA GLU A 62 -23.58 -5.66 2.97
C GLU A 62 -22.10 -5.46 3.30
N ALA A 63 -21.23 -6.37 2.85
CA ALA A 63 -19.78 -6.23 3.01
C ALA A 63 -19.24 -5.00 2.24
N ARG A 64 -19.74 -4.77 1.00
CA ARG A 64 -19.40 -3.57 0.22
C ARG A 64 -19.87 -2.29 0.91
N ARG A 65 -21.10 -2.30 1.44
CA ARG A 65 -21.67 -1.17 2.19
C ARG A 65 -20.82 -0.86 3.41
N ARG A 66 -20.51 -1.87 4.22
CA ARG A 66 -19.64 -1.77 5.41
C ARG A 66 -18.25 -1.23 5.03
N TYR A 67 -17.65 -1.76 3.97
CA TYR A 67 -16.36 -1.27 3.48
C TYR A 67 -16.41 0.22 3.13
N TRP A 68 -17.38 0.65 2.31
CA TRP A 68 -17.46 2.02 1.85
C TRP A 68 -17.80 3.02 2.95
N ALA A 69 -18.63 2.61 3.93
CA ALA A 69 -18.92 3.46 5.10
C ALA A 69 -17.63 3.78 5.89
N ARG A 70 -16.82 2.79 6.14
CA ARG A 70 -15.54 2.94 6.84
C ARG A 70 -14.50 3.67 6.00
N ALA A 71 -14.37 3.30 4.72
CA ALA A 71 -13.42 3.92 3.80
C ALA A 71 -13.73 5.40 3.55
N MET A 72 -14.99 5.83 3.62
CA MET A 72 -15.38 7.24 3.55
C MET A 72 -14.72 8.05 4.67
N LEU A 73 -14.73 7.55 5.90
CA LEU A 73 -14.16 8.21 7.07
C LEU A 73 -12.64 8.10 7.15
N GLY A 74 -12.08 7.00 6.67
CA GLY A 74 -10.62 6.78 6.67
C GLY A 74 -9.86 7.54 5.59
N TRP A 75 -10.49 7.77 4.44
CA TRP A 75 -9.87 8.39 3.29
C TRP A 75 -9.26 9.78 3.53
N PRO A 76 -9.94 10.74 4.20
CA PRO A 76 -9.39 12.09 4.38
C PRO A 76 -8.00 12.10 5.01
N ARG A 77 -7.71 11.18 5.90
CA ARG A 77 -6.40 11.08 6.55
C ARG A 77 -5.33 10.50 5.61
N ILE A 78 -5.67 9.47 4.83
CA ILE A 78 -4.75 8.96 3.81
C ILE A 78 -4.41 10.06 2.81
N ARG A 79 -5.41 10.82 2.36
CA ARG A 79 -5.23 11.96 1.45
C ARG A 79 -4.39 13.10 2.03
N GLN A 80 -4.46 13.32 3.34
CA GLN A 80 -3.70 14.38 4.03
C GLN A 80 -2.27 13.96 4.37
N ALA A 81 -1.96 12.67 4.37
CA ALA A 81 -0.60 12.19 4.61
C ALA A 81 0.38 12.79 3.60
N ARG A 82 1.59 13.04 4.03
CA ARG A 82 2.65 13.60 3.19
C ARG A 82 3.88 12.70 3.21
N PRO A 83 4.63 12.65 2.10
CA PRO A 83 5.90 11.94 2.07
C PRO A 83 6.82 12.40 3.21
N ASN A 84 7.41 11.45 3.90
CA ASN A 84 8.41 11.71 4.93
C ASN A 84 9.85 11.64 4.35
N ALA A 85 10.84 11.87 5.19
CA ALA A 85 12.25 11.89 4.80
C ALA A 85 12.71 10.60 4.10
N ALA A 86 12.15 9.43 4.46
CA ALA A 86 12.52 8.16 3.80
C ALA A 86 12.00 8.11 2.36
N HIS A 87 10.77 8.54 2.09
CA HIS A 87 10.24 8.64 0.73
C HIS A 87 11.07 9.61 -0.12
N GLN A 88 11.39 10.78 0.44
CA GLN A 88 12.21 11.80 -0.24
C GLN A 88 13.63 11.30 -0.53
N ALA A 89 14.25 10.59 0.42
CA ALA A 89 15.57 10.00 0.23
C ALA A 89 15.58 8.97 -0.90
N LEU A 90 14.55 8.11 -1.01
CA LEU A 90 14.44 7.15 -2.11
C LEU A 90 14.28 7.85 -3.46
N ALA A 91 13.45 8.90 -3.55
CA ALA A 91 13.31 9.69 -4.77
C ALA A 91 14.65 10.35 -5.17
N GLN A 92 15.41 10.89 -4.20
CA GLN A 92 16.74 11.46 -4.44
C GLN A 92 17.76 10.41 -4.89
N LEU A 93 17.76 9.22 -4.29
CA LEU A 93 18.62 8.11 -4.70
C LEU A 93 18.30 7.64 -6.11
N GLN A 94 17.03 7.65 -6.50
CA GLN A 94 16.60 7.34 -7.86
C GLN A 94 17.09 8.42 -8.85
N ALA A 95 16.91 9.68 -8.54
CA ALA A 95 17.41 10.79 -9.35
C ALA A 95 18.93 10.76 -9.52
N ALA A 96 19.66 10.28 -8.50
CA ALA A 96 21.12 10.09 -8.53
C ALA A 96 21.55 8.77 -9.22
N GLY A 97 20.62 7.96 -9.76
CA GLY A 97 20.91 6.69 -10.43
C GLY A 97 21.41 5.58 -9.51
N ARG A 98 21.18 5.69 -8.19
CA ARG A 98 21.58 4.69 -7.20
C ARG A 98 20.55 3.60 -7.02
N ILE A 99 19.28 3.89 -7.26
CA ILE A 99 18.20 2.92 -7.36
C ILE A 99 17.51 3.02 -8.71
N ALA A 100 17.08 1.88 -9.24
CA ALA A 100 16.39 1.77 -10.52
C ALA A 100 14.92 2.19 -10.40
N GLY A 101 14.30 1.89 -9.26
CA GLY A 101 12.90 2.18 -9.00
C GLY A 101 12.43 1.65 -7.66
N VAL A 102 11.14 1.80 -7.41
CA VAL A 102 10.49 1.34 -6.19
C VAL A 102 9.36 0.36 -6.52
N ILE A 103 9.37 -0.77 -5.84
CA ILE A 103 8.23 -1.70 -5.74
C ILE A 103 7.60 -1.44 -4.37
N THR A 104 6.34 -1.06 -4.31
CA THR A 104 5.70 -0.80 -3.03
C THR A 104 4.51 -1.74 -2.78
N GLN A 105 4.39 -2.21 -1.55
CA GLN A 105 3.20 -2.88 -1.04
C GLN A 105 2.14 -1.88 -0.58
N ASN A 106 2.54 -0.63 -0.36
CA ASN A 106 1.67 0.42 0.14
C ASN A 106 0.70 0.89 -0.95
N VAL A 107 -0.45 1.37 -0.50
CA VAL A 107 -1.56 1.83 -1.34
C VAL A 107 -1.82 3.33 -1.20
N ASP A 108 -0.90 4.05 -0.53
CA ASP A 108 -1.01 5.45 -0.12
C ASP A 108 -0.57 6.46 -1.19
N ALA A 109 0.18 6.02 -2.21
CA ALA A 109 0.78 6.82 -3.28
C ALA A 109 1.88 7.82 -2.82
N LEU A 110 2.44 7.66 -1.60
CA LEU A 110 3.42 8.62 -1.07
C LEU A 110 4.77 8.59 -1.83
N HIS A 111 5.13 7.50 -2.48
CA HIS A 111 6.31 7.45 -3.34
C HIS A 111 6.17 8.35 -4.57
N ASP A 112 5.00 8.31 -5.23
CA ASP A 112 4.71 9.18 -6.38
C ASP A 112 4.69 10.64 -5.95
N GLU A 113 4.06 10.97 -4.82
CA GLU A 113 4.07 12.32 -4.24
C GLU A 113 5.49 12.81 -3.87
N ALA A 114 6.39 11.90 -3.48
CA ALA A 114 7.80 12.22 -3.19
C ALA A 114 8.62 12.47 -4.46
N GLY A 115 8.08 12.18 -5.64
CA GLY A 115 8.77 12.32 -6.92
C GLY A 115 9.52 11.08 -7.40
N SER A 116 9.27 9.90 -6.80
CA SER A 116 9.77 8.64 -7.35
C SER A 116 9.12 8.35 -8.70
N LEU A 117 9.92 7.91 -9.67
CA LEU A 117 9.45 7.58 -11.01
C LEU A 117 9.18 6.08 -11.14
N GLU A 118 8.20 5.74 -11.98
CA GLU A 118 7.88 4.34 -12.35
C GLU A 118 7.67 3.41 -11.15
N VAL A 119 6.97 3.89 -10.12
CA VAL A 119 6.62 3.09 -8.94
C VAL A 119 5.78 1.89 -9.35
N ILE A 120 6.17 0.69 -8.92
CA ILE A 120 5.39 -0.54 -9.10
C ILE A 120 4.52 -0.74 -7.87
N GLU A 121 3.26 -0.34 -7.96
CA GLU A 121 2.25 -0.52 -6.90
C GLU A 121 1.79 -2.00 -6.87
N LEU A 122 2.46 -2.82 -6.06
CA LEU A 122 2.22 -4.26 -6.00
C LEU A 122 0.78 -4.61 -5.58
N HIS A 123 0.23 -3.80 -4.68
CA HIS A 123 -1.14 -3.98 -4.18
C HIS A 123 -2.12 -2.91 -4.69
N GLY A 124 -1.76 -2.16 -5.74
CA GLY A 124 -2.60 -1.10 -6.29
C GLY A 124 -2.56 0.20 -5.48
N SER A 125 -3.60 1.03 -5.61
CA SER A 125 -3.64 2.36 -4.98
C SER A 125 -5.04 2.75 -4.51
N LEU A 126 -5.13 3.33 -3.32
CA LEU A 126 -6.36 3.94 -2.79
C LEU A 126 -6.77 5.23 -3.53
N GLN A 127 -5.90 5.79 -4.37
CA GLN A 127 -6.23 6.96 -5.20
C GLN A 127 -7.23 6.65 -6.33
N ARG A 128 -7.46 5.37 -6.60
CA ARG A 128 -8.31 4.89 -7.70
C ARG A 128 -9.40 3.94 -7.21
N VAL A 129 -10.49 3.92 -7.94
CA VAL A 129 -11.64 3.02 -7.73
C VAL A 129 -11.95 2.31 -9.04
N LEU A 130 -12.05 0.98 -9.00
CA LEU A 130 -12.41 0.13 -10.12
C LEU A 130 -13.90 -0.22 -10.06
N CYS A 131 -14.61 -0.05 -11.16
CA CYS A 131 -15.95 -0.61 -11.31
C CYS A 131 -15.86 -2.07 -11.76
N LEU A 132 -16.41 -2.98 -10.97
CA LEU A 132 -16.45 -4.41 -11.29
C LEU A 132 -17.52 -4.76 -12.35
N ASP A 133 -18.40 -3.81 -12.68
CA ASP A 133 -19.46 -4.00 -13.69
C ASP A 133 -18.97 -3.66 -15.10
N CYS A 134 -18.26 -2.54 -15.27
CA CYS A 134 -17.82 -2.06 -16.59
C CYS A 134 -16.30 -1.98 -16.77
N GLY A 135 -15.51 -2.28 -15.74
CA GLY A 135 -14.03 -2.25 -15.79
C GLY A 135 -13.41 -0.85 -15.78
N GLN A 136 -14.21 0.22 -15.78
CA GLN A 136 -13.70 1.60 -15.77
C GLN A 136 -13.12 1.98 -14.39
N ARG A 137 -12.10 2.82 -14.42
CA ARG A 137 -11.47 3.41 -13.22
C ARG A 137 -11.89 4.84 -13.03
N SER A 138 -12.17 5.22 -11.80
CA SER A 138 -12.47 6.58 -11.36
C SER A 138 -11.44 7.04 -10.34
N GLN A 139 -11.26 8.35 -10.23
CA GLN A 139 -10.49 8.94 -9.14
C GLN A 139 -11.23 8.72 -7.81
N ARG A 140 -10.50 8.35 -6.77
CA ARG A 140 -11.08 8.13 -5.43
C ARG A 140 -11.78 9.38 -4.90
N GLU A 141 -11.25 10.56 -5.22
CA GLU A 141 -11.84 11.84 -4.84
C GLU A 141 -13.26 12.03 -5.38
N THR A 142 -13.49 11.69 -6.66
CA THR A 142 -14.84 11.75 -7.26
C THR A 142 -15.83 10.85 -6.53
N ILE A 143 -15.37 9.66 -6.13
CA ILE A 143 -16.21 8.72 -5.37
C ILE A 143 -16.41 9.23 -3.94
N GLN A 144 -15.39 9.88 -3.32
CA GLN A 144 -15.52 10.48 -1.99
C GLN A 144 -16.61 11.55 -1.95
N GLN A 145 -16.65 12.42 -2.94
CA GLN A 145 -17.69 13.46 -3.05
C GLN A 145 -19.11 12.85 -3.14
N GLN A 146 -19.28 11.76 -3.88
CA GLN A 146 -20.57 11.03 -3.90
C GLN A 146 -20.91 10.46 -2.51
N LEU A 147 -19.94 9.82 -1.85
CA LEU A 147 -20.11 9.23 -0.52
C LEU A 147 -20.55 10.28 0.50
N GLU A 148 -19.90 11.43 0.52
CA GLU A 148 -20.21 12.54 1.43
C GLU A 148 -21.58 13.15 1.13
N ALA A 149 -21.91 13.33 -0.15
CA ALA A 149 -23.22 13.88 -0.55
C ALA A 149 -24.39 12.94 -0.19
N HIS A 150 -24.19 11.62 -0.30
CA HIS A 150 -25.24 10.64 0.00
C HIS A 150 -25.34 10.29 1.50
N ASN A 151 -24.29 10.52 2.28
CA ASN A 151 -24.21 10.14 3.68
C ASN A 151 -23.81 11.32 4.60
N PRO A 152 -24.50 12.48 4.53
CA PRO A 152 -24.12 13.69 5.27
C PRO A 152 -24.16 13.52 6.78
N TYR A 153 -24.90 12.52 7.29
CA TYR A 153 -24.99 12.22 8.72
C TYR A 153 -23.68 11.64 9.32
N LEU A 154 -22.70 11.27 8.47
CA LEU A 154 -21.38 10.84 8.90
C LEU A 154 -20.37 12.00 8.98
N ALA A 155 -20.76 13.21 8.62
CA ALA A 155 -19.90 14.38 8.74
C ALA A 155 -19.52 14.61 10.21
N GLY A 156 -18.21 14.70 10.49
CA GLY A 156 -17.68 14.92 11.85
C GLY A 156 -17.72 13.71 12.79
N VAL A 157 -18.05 12.52 12.28
CA VAL A 157 -17.92 11.29 13.07
C VAL A 157 -16.43 10.91 13.15
N ASP A 158 -15.89 10.91 14.37
CA ASP A 158 -14.55 10.42 14.65
C ASP A 158 -14.51 8.90 14.58
N ALA A 159 -13.55 8.36 13.84
CA ALA A 159 -13.38 6.94 13.67
C ALA A 159 -11.91 6.52 13.84
N VAL A 160 -11.68 5.43 14.58
CA VAL A 160 -10.35 4.85 14.78
C VAL A 160 -9.88 4.18 13.49
N GLN A 161 -8.69 4.53 13.05
CA GLN A 161 -8.16 4.13 11.75
C GLN A 161 -7.36 2.83 11.74
N ALA A 162 -7.40 2.16 10.59
CA ALA A 162 -6.56 1.06 10.18
C ALA A 162 -5.62 1.45 9.00
N PRO A 163 -4.54 0.67 8.75
CA PRO A 163 -3.52 0.97 7.74
C PRO A 163 -4.01 1.03 6.28
N ASP A 164 -5.12 0.37 5.99
CA ASP A 164 -5.76 0.26 4.67
C ASP A 164 -6.84 1.32 4.44
N GLY A 165 -6.87 2.36 5.28
CA GLY A 165 -7.91 3.39 5.25
C GLY A 165 -9.26 2.91 5.78
N ASP A 166 -9.33 1.72 6.39
CA ASP A 166 -10.51 1.26 7.13
C ASP A 166 -10.61 1.97 8.49
N THR A 167 -11.80 2.00 9.06
CA THR A 167 -12.09 2.61 10.37
C THR A 167 -13.03 1.74 11.17
N LEU A 168 -13.03 1.93 12.49
CA LEU A 168 -14.06 1.36 13.35
C LEU A 168 -15.29 2.26 13.33
N LEU A 169 -16.41 1.73 12.88
CA LEU A 169 -17.70 2.45 12.82
C LEU A 169 -18.77 1.62 13.55
N ASP A 170 -19.72 2.31 14.18
CA ASP A 170 -20.89 1.66 14.78
C ASP A 170 -21.74 1.00 13.67
N PRO A 171 -22.16 -0.25 13.84
CA PRO A 171 -23.01 -0.97 12.86
C PRO A 171 -24.26 -0.20 12.44
N ALA A 172 -24.88 0.57 13.34
CA ALA A 172 -26.05 1.38 13.02
C ALA A 172 -25.82 2.41 11.90
N PHE A 173 -24.60 2.94 11.79
CA PHE A 173 -24.23 3.81 10.67
C PHE A 173 -24.02 3.03 9.39
N GLU A 174 -23.49 1.82 9.47
CA GLU A 174 -23.24 0.97 8.30
C GLU A 174 -24.55 0.52 7.64
N GLU A 175 -25.57 0.20 8.42
CA GLU A 175 -26.86 -0.33 7.92
C GLU A 175 -27.60 0.64 6.99
N ARG A 176 -27.58 1.94 7.29
CA ARG A 176 -28.25 2.97 6.49
C ARG A 176 -27.36 3.61 5.42
N PHE A 177 -26.10 3.17 5.32
CA PHE A 177 -25.12 3.77 4.41
C PHE A 177 -25.49 3.54 2.95
N GLN A 178 -25.45 4.61 2.15
CA GLN A 178 -25.65 4.56 0.72
C GLN A 178 -24.33 4.40 0.00
N VAL A 179 -24.18 3.27 -0.72
CA VAL A 179 -22.98 2.99 -1.50
C VAL A 179 -22.86 3.91 -2.71
N PRO A 180 -21.63 4.20 -3.18
CA PRO A 180 -21.45 5.01 -4.38
C PRO A 180 -21.81 4.21 -5.65
N HIS A 181 -22.11 4.93 -6.70
CA HIS A 181 -22.36 4.37 -8.02
C HIS A 181 -21.29 4.77 -9.04
N CYS A 182 -21.06 3.90 -9.99
CA CYS A 182 -20.09 4.14 -11.05
C CYS A 182 -20.54 5.34 -11.92
N PRO A 183 -19.71 6.37 -12.11
CA PRO A 183 -20.06 7.52 -12.92
C PRO A 183 -20.22 7.21 -14.41
N TYR A 184 -19.78 6.03 -14.87
CA TYR A 184 -19.85 5.63 -16.28
C TYR A 184 -21.02 4.71 -16.60
N CYS A 185 -21.33 3.73 -15.73
CA CYS A 185 -22.38 2.73 -15.99
C CYS A 185 -23.47 2.69 -14.92
N ASN A 186 -23.38 3.52 -13.89
CA ASN A 186 -24.28 3.54 -12.74
C ASN A 186 -24.33 2.22 -11.93
N GLY A 187 -23.40 1.30 -12.15
CA GLY A 187 -23.29 0.06 -11.40
C GLY A 187 -22.85 0.32 -9.95
N SER A 188 -23.28 -0.53 -9.02
CA SER A 188 -23.02 -0.40 -7.59
C SER A 188 -21.83 -1.24 -7.09
N ARG A 189 -21.16 -2.00 -7.97
CA ARG A 189 -20.02 -2.83 -7.60
C ARG A 189 -18.71 -2.09 -7.78
N LEU A 190 -18.56 -0.97 -7.07
CA LEU A 190 -17.30 -0.23 -6.99
C LEU A 190 -16.39 -0.86 -5.94
N LYS A 191 -15.12 -1.06 -6.29
CA LYS A 191 -14.04 -1.57 -5.44
C LYS A 191 -12.87 -0.58 -5.47
N PRO A 192 -12.18 -0.28 -4.34
CA PRO A 192 -10.90 0.42 -4.44
C PRO A 192 -9.95 -0.39 -5.33
N ASP A 193 -9.14 0.29 -6.13
CA ASP A 193 -8.20 -0.36 -7.05
C ASP A 193 -6.97 -0.89 -6.29
N VAL A 194 -7.25 -1.67 -5.22
CA VAL A 194 -6.23 -2.32 -4.39
C VAL A 194 -6.47 -3.82 -4.31
N VAL A 195 -5.42 -4.58 -4.09
CA VAL A 195 -5.47 -6.03 -3.86
C VAL A 195 -5.95 -6.29 -2.44
N PHE A 196 -7.12 -6.90 -2.30
CA PHE A 196 -7.66 -7.29 -1.00
C PHE A 196 -7.02 -8.58 -0.48
N PHE A 197 -7.18 -8.85 0.80
CA PHE A 197 -6.78 -10.13 1.37
C PHE A 197 -7.55 -11.29 0.70
N GLY A 198 -6.81 -12.32 0.26
CA GLY A 198 -7.37 -13.41 -0.54
C GLY A 198 -7.54 -13.11 -2.03
N GLU A 199 -7.17 -11.93 -2.49
CA GLU A 199 -7.08 -11.59 -3.91
C GLU A 199 -5.64 -11.78 -4.42
N ASN A 200 -5.49 -12.17 -5.68
CA ASN A 200 -4.18 -12.28 -6.30
C ASN A 200 -3.72 -10.95 -6.88
N VAL A 201 -2.44 -10.66 -6.75
CA VAL A 201 -1.79 -9.58 -7.51
C VAL A 201 -1.94 -9.87 -9.00
N ALA A 202 -2.25 -8.87 -9.80
CA ALA A 202 -2.36 -9.01 -11.24
C ALA A 202 -1.05 -9.59 -11.83
N ALA A 203 -1.17 -10.60 -12.68
CA ALA A 203 -0.03 -11.31 -13.25
C ALA A 203 0.98 -10.36 -13.93
N ALA A 204 0.49 -9.35 -14.65
CA ALA A 204 1.33 -8.35 -15.29
C ALA A 204 2.13 -7.51 -14.27
N THR A 205 1.51 -7.11 -13.14
CA THR A 205 2.18 -6.36 -12.08
C THR A 205 3.25 -7.22 -11.40
N ALA A 206 2.92 -8.48 -11.09
CA ALA A 206 3.88 -9.42 -10.51
C ALA A 206 5.06 -9.68 -11.45
N ALA A 207 4.82 -9.86 -12.75
CA ALA A 207 5.86 -10.04 -13.75
C ALA A 207 6.78 -8.81 -13.86
N ARG A 208 6.21 -7.58 -13.89
CA ARG A 208 7.00 -6.34 -13.88
C ARG A 208 7.90 -6.25 -12.64
N ALA A 209 7.35 -6.56 -11.46
CA ALA A 209 8.14 -6.52 -10.22
C ALA A 209 9.30 -7.53 -10.25
N LEU A 210 9.07 -8.74 -10.74
CA LEU A 210 10.11 -9.76 -10.88
C LEU A 210 11.18 -9.34 -11.88
N SER A 211 10.80 -8.86 -13.08
CA SER A 211 11.75 -8.37 -14.10
C SER A 211 12.62 -7.26 -13.54
N ALA A 212 12.00 -6.26 -12.88
CA ALA A 212 12.73 -5.14 -12.28
C ALA A 212 13.77 -5.59 -11.24
N VAL A 213 13.45 -6.61 -10.43
CA VAL A 213 14.41 -7.17 -9.46
C VAL A 213 15.53 -7.94 -10.16
N HIS A 214 15.23 -8.70 -11.22
CA HIS A 214 16.25 -9.44 -11.98
C HIS A 214 17.24 -8.53 -12.73
N GLU A 215 16.77 -7.38 -13.18
CA GLU A 215 17.60 -6.42 -13.93
C GLU A 215 18.48 -5.57 -13.01
N ALA A 216 18.13 -5.46 -11.74
CA ALA A 216 18.85 -4.66 -10.74
C ALA A 216 20.09 -5.38 -10.20
N ALA A 217 21.03 -4.62 -9.63
CA ALA A 217 22.21 -5.17 -8.97
C ALA A 217 21.89 -5.89 -7.65
N GLY A 218 20.76 -5.55 -7.05
CA GLY A 218 20.29 -6.12 -5.78
C GLY A 218 18.95 -5.53 -5.38
N LEU A 219 18.41 -6.01 -4.27
CA LEU A 219 17.15 -5.58 -3.70
C LEU A 219 17.37 -5.00 -2.30
N LEU A 220 16.94 -3.74 -2.11
CA LEU A 220 16.90 -3.09 -0.80
C LEU A 220 15.46 -3.16 -0.27
N VAL A 221 15.28 -3.70 0.93
CA VAL A 221 13.96 -3.79 1.58
C VAL A 221 13.86 -2.74 2.68
N VAL A 222 12.82 -1.91 2.64
CA VAL A 222 12.62 -0.80 3.59
C VAL A 222 11.20 -0.84 4.16
N GLY A 223 11.08 -0.88 5.49
CA GLY A 223 9.79 -0.81 6.18
C GLY A 223 8.83 -1.98 5.87
N SER A 224 9.36 -3.16 5.53
CA SER A 224 8.57 -4.36 5.26
C SER A 224 9.02 -5.53 6.11
N SER A 225 8.06 -6.24 6.71
CA SER A 225 8.29 -7.51 7.39
C SER A 225 8.36 -8.71 6.43
N LEU A 226 8.10 -8.51 5.14
CA LEU A 226 8.03 -9.55 4.10
C LEU A 226 7.02 -10.68 4.38
N MET A 227 6.08 -10.47 5.29
CA MET A 227 5.07 -11.48 5.66
C MET A 227 4.01 -11.73 4.58
N ALA A 228 3.82 -10.77 3.65
CA ALA A 228 2.93 -10.98 2.51
C ALA A 228 3.67 -11.77 1.42
N TYR A 229 3.09 -12.91 0.99
CA TYR A 229 3.70 -13.77 -0.03
C TYR A 229 4.00 -13.03 -1.34
N SER A 230 3.12 -12.11 -1.73
CA SER A 230 3.31 -11.25 -2.92
C SER A 230 4.58 -10.39 -2.86
N ALA A 231 4.96 -9.96 -1.66
CA ALA A 231 6.20 -9.20 -1.42
C ALA A 231 7.42 -10.12 -1.21
N PHE A 232 7.20 -11.28 -0.60
CA PHE A 232 8.27 -12.27 -0.40
C PHE A 232 8.72 -12.90 -1.72
N ARG A 233 7.81 -13.09 -2.67
CA ARG A 233 8.11 -13.72 -3.95
C ARG A 233 9.24 -13.04 -4.75
N PRO A 234 9.29 -11.70 -4.94
CA PRO A 234 10.44 -11.04 -5.55
C PRO A 234 11.75 -11.27 -4.79
N VAL A 235 11.68 -11.34 -3.45
CA VAL A 235 12.86 -11.55 -2.59
C VAL A 235 13.41 -12.97 -2.73
N SER A 236 12.57 -13.99 -2.89
CA SER A 236 12.97 -15.39 -3.01
C SER A 236 13.77 -15.69 -4.29
N TYR A 237 13.75 -14.80 -5.27
CA TYR A 237 14.56 -14.89 -6.50
C TYR A 237 15.92 -14.18 -6.38
N THR A 238 16.19 -13.49 -5.28
CA THR A 238 17.51 -12.94 -4.98
C THR A 238 18.31 -13.94 -4.14
N HIS A 239 19.63 -14.02 -4.33
CA HIS A 239 20.50 -14.78 -3.42
C HIS A 239 20.58 -14.01 -2.10
N LEU A 240 19.74 -14.41 -1.13
CA LEU A 240 19.67 -13.77 0.17
C LEU A 240 20.87 -14.13 1.03
N THR A 241 21.77 -13.18 1.23
CA THR A 241 22.48 -13.05 2.51
C THR A 241 21.70 -12.02 3.32
N LEU A 242 20.76 -12.47 4.16
CA LEU A 242 20.10 -11.59 5.11
C LEU A 242 21.06 -11.30 6.28
N PRO A 243 21.52 -10.06 6.49
CA PRO A 243 21.87 -9.65 7.83
C PRO A 243 20.55 -9.47 8.58
N THR A 244 20.13 -10.49 9.33
CA THR A 244 19.10 -10.33 10.34
C THR A 244 19.70 -9.45 11.44
N THR A 245 19.37 -8.16 11.43
CA THR A 245 19.47 -7.35 12.64
C THR A 245 18.29 -7.77 13.52
N PRO A 246 18.52 -8.32 14.72
CA PRO A 246 17.45 -8.45 15.71
C PRO A 246 17.00 -7.03 16.07
N TYR A 247 15.69 -6.83 16.10
CA TYR A 247 15.04 -5.61 16.59
C TYR A 247 15.34 -5.41 18.07
#